data_813dbc3c0803bd87158ea89f97d3d8c1
#
_entry.id   813dbc3c0803bd87158ea89f97d3d8c1
#
_cell.length_a   1.000
_cell.length_b   1.000
_cell.length_c   1.000
_cell.angle_alpha   90.00
_cell.angle_beta   90.00
_cell.angle_gamma   90.00
#
_symmetry.space_group_name_H-M   'P 1'
#
loop_
_entity.id
_entity.type
_entity.pdbx_description
1 polymer ?
#
loop_
_entity_poly.entity_id
_entity_poly.type
_entity_poly.pdbx_seq_one_letter_code
_entity_poly.pdbx_strand_id
1 'polypeptide(L)'
;MNTGMKALVAAAILFAASTVSAQTEVRFKGETTADDTLIRDVMQHLISYIHNNLKCDNVELVEAEVLPDGSVKRDPADAEGTQPATYENWVATYCGTSKPFLVVFWASKEGGTMFRIALRPAKK
;
A
#
# COMPACT_ATOMS: atom_id res chain seq x y z
N MET A 1 40.53 3.44 46.92
CA MET A 1 40.29 3.29 46.48
C MET A 1 39.42 3.09 45.82
N ASN A 2 39.18 3.08 45.69
CA ASN A 2 38.52 2.86 45.03
C ASN A 2 37.72 2.93 44.41
N THR A 3 37.43 2.97 44.24
CA THR A 3 36.82 3.02 43.71
C THR A 3 36.04 3.08 42.91
N GLY A 4 35.87 3.09 42.75
CA GLY A 4 35.26 3.15 42.01
C GLY A 4 34.69 2.98 41.23
N MET A 5 34.36 2.82 41.10
CA MET A 5 33.93 2.70 40.35
C MET A 5 33.08 2.64 39.74
N LYS A 6 32.88 2.67 39.74
CA LYS A 6 32.23 2.69 39.14
C LYS A 6 31.45 2.74 38.40
N ALA A 7 31.15 2.86 38.16
CA ALA A 7 30.53 2.96 37.39
C ALA A 7 29.97 2.89 36.61
N LEU A 8 29.67 2.86 36.52
CA LEU A 8 29.20 2.80 35.71
C LEU A 8 28.38 2.62 35.13
N VAL A 9 28.10 2.53 35.17
CA VAL A 9 27.42 2.41 34.58
C VAL A 9 26.64 2.58 33.91
N ALA A 10 26.45 2.77 33.83
CA ALA A 10 25.80 2.95 33.19
C ALA A 10 25.25 2.91 32.30
N ALA A 11 25.05 2.81 32.20
CA ALA A 11 24.59 2.80 31.32
C ALA A 11 23.81 2.63 30.72
N ALA A 12 23.56 2.44 30.75
CA ALA A 12 22.83 2.24 30.08
C ALA A 12 21.99 2.53 29.51
N ILE A 13 21.75 2.64 29.50
CA ILE A 13 21.05 2.91 28.94
C ILE A 13 20.46 2.93 28.09
N LEU A 14 20.36 2.82 28.01
CA LEU A 14 19.92 2.88 27.24
C LEU A 14 19.21 2.74 26.58
N PHE A 15 18.88 2.64 26.52
CA PHE A 15 18.27 2.55 25.74
C PHE A 15 17.42 2.47 25.36
N ALA A 16 17.35 2.32 25.60
CA ALA A 16 16.75 2.26 25.22
C ALA A 16 16.19 2.56 24.53
N ALA A 17 16.05 2.79 24.34
CA ALA A 17 15.53 3.27 23.67
C ALA A 17 15.06 2.91 22.79
N SER A 18 14.84 2.55 22.65
CA SER A 18 14.43 2.25 21.75
C SER A 18 13.28 2.19 21.53
N THR A 19 12.82 2.63 21.44
CA THR A 19 11.74 2.74 21.23
C THR A 19 11.31 2.90 20.12
N VAL A 20 11.16 2.43 19.67
CA VAL A 20 10.86 2.48 18.59
C VAL A 20 9.63 2.28 18.25
N SER A 21 9.16 2.95 17.60
CA SER A 21 7.93 2.98 17.14
C SER A 21 7.57 1.78 16.49
N ALA A 22 6.60 1.22 16.89
CA ALA A 22 6.13 0.13 16.28
C ALA A 22 5.36 0.49 15.10
N GLN A 23 6.00 0.90 14.09
CA GLN A 23 5.31 1.08 12.89
C GLN A 23 5.14 -0.25 12.27
N THR A 24 3.93 -0.70 12.13
CA THR A 24 3.63 -1.93 11.45
C THR A 24 3.87 -1.71 9.98
N GLU A 25 4.76 -2.49 9.43
CA GLU A 25 5.03 -2.41 8.02
C GLU A 25 3.87 -3.02 7.27
N VAL A 26 3.34 -2.32 6.28
CA VAL A 26 2.25 -2.84 5.48
C VAL A 26 2.81 -3.89 4.53
N ARG A 27 2.22 -5.06 4.57
CA ARG A 27 2.66 -6.16 3.70
C ARG A 27 1.91 -6.11 2.38
N PHE A 28 2.62 -6.40 1.31
CA PHE A 28 2.04 -6.49 -0.01
C PHE A 28 2.33 -7.86 -0.58
N LYS A 29 1.33 -8.51 -1.14
CA LYS A 29 1.52 -9.80 -1.78
C LYS A 29 0.54 -9.98 -2.94
N GLY A 30 0.75 -11.04 -3.69
CA GLY A 30 -0.10 -11.35 -4.82
C GLY A 30 0.57 -10.98 -6.14
N GLU A 31 -0.23 -10.91 -7.19
CA GLU A 31 0.26 -10.64 -8.53
C GLU A 31 -0.17 -9.28 -9.00
N THR A 32 0.76 -8.54 -9.59
CA THR A 32 0.48 -7.22 -10.12
C THR A 32 1.34 -7.00 -11.36
N THR A 33 0.86 -6.14 -12.26
CA THR A 33 1.64 -5.72 -13.41
C THR A 33 2.54 -4.53 -13.06
N ALA A 34 2.39 -3.97 -11.87
CA ALA A 34 3.17 -2.80 -11.45
C ALA A 34 4.57 -3.20 -11.01
N ASP A 35 5.55 -2.34 -11.30
CA ASP A 35 6.88 -2.52 -10.77
C ASP A 35 6.96 -1.99 -9.33
N ASP A 36 8.10 -2.13 -8.69
CA ASP A 36 8.25 -1.77 -7.28
C ASP A 36 7.95 -0.31 -7.01
N THR A 37 8.36 0.58 -7.89
CA THR A 37 8.10 2.00 -7.72
C THR A 37 6.62 2.30 -7.81
N LEU A 38 5.96 1.70 -8.79
CA LEU A 38 4.53 1.91 -8.98
C LEU A 38 3.72 1.29 -7.83
N ILE A 39 4.14 0.13 -7.35
CA ILE A 39 3.50 -0.48 -6.18
C ILE A 39 3.56 0.49 -5.00
N ARG A 40 4.73 1.07 -4.78
CA ARG A 40 4.89 2.02 -3.67
C ARG A 40 3.97 3.22 -3.83
N ASP A 41 3.89 3.75 -5.04
CA ASP A 41 3.04 4.92 -5.28
C ASP A 41 1.58 4.59 -5.05
N VAL A 42 1.11 3.45 -5.55
CA VAL A 42 -0.27 3.03 -5.35
C VAL A 42 -0.54 2.80 -3.86
N MET A 43 0.39 2.15 -3.18
CA MET A 43 0.25 1.87 -1.76
C MET A 43 0.11 3.17 -0.95
N GLN A 44 0.91 4.18 -1.29
CA GLN A 44 0.82 5.46 -0.59
C GLN A 44 -0.54 6.10 -0.77
N HIS A 45 -1.06 6.07 -1.98
CA HIS A 45 -2.40 6.62 -2.24
C HIS A 45 -3.48 5.83 -1.54
N LEU A 46 -3.36 4.51 -1.54
CA LEU A 46 -4.35 3.64 -0.92
C LEU A 46 -4.36 3.85 0.60
N ILE A 47 -3.19 3.90 1.21
CA ILE A 47 -3.07 4.12 2.64
C ILE A 47 -3.64 5.48 3.03
N SER A 48 -3.33 6.52 2.23
CA SER A 48 -3.87 7.85 2.47
C SER A 48 -5.38 7.87 2.36
N TYR A 49 -5.92 7.20 1.37
CA TYR A 49 -7.36 7.13 1.21
C TYR A 49 -8.00 6.46 2.42
N ILE A 50 -7.44 5.35 2.87
CA ILE A 50 -7.97 4.62 4.01
C ILE A 50 -7.89 5.50 5.27
N HIS A 51 -6.77 6.18 5.45
CA HIS A 51 -6.59 7.06 6.60
C HIS A 51 -7.63 8.19 6.58
N ASN A 52 -7.74 8.88 5.45
CA ASN A 52 -8.55 10.10 5.40
C ASN A 52 -10.04 9.82 5.27
N ASN A 53 -10.42 8.79 4.55
CA ASN A 53 -11.83 8.55 4.24
C ASN A 53 -12.43 7.42 5.05
N LEU A 54 -11.63 6.44 5.44
CA LEU A 54 -12.13 5.30 6.18
C LEU A 54 -11.67 5.34 7.64
N LYS A 55 -10.94 6.39 8.01
CA LYS A 55 -10.56 6.69 9.40
C LYS A 55 -9.78 5.56 10.05
N CYS A 56 -8.88 4.97 9.30
CA CYS A 56 -8.05 3.88 9.82
C CYS A 56 -6.58 4.20 9.60
N ASP A 57 -5.78 4.10 10.66
CA ASP A 57 -4.34 4.33 10.60
C ASP A 57 -3.53 3.04 10.54
N ASN A 58 -4.20 1.91 10.52
CA ASN A 58 -3.50 0.64 10.61
C ASN A 58 -3.88 -0.26 9.44
N VAL A 59 -3.17 -0.08 8.33
CA VAL A 59 -3.30 -0.98 7.18
C VAL A 59 -2.30 -2.10 7.36
N GLU A 60 -2.74 -3.33 7.30
CA GLU A 60 -1.92 -4.49 7.63
C GLU A 60 -1.42 -5.22 6.41
N LEU A 61 -2.28 -5.37 5.42
CA LEU A 61 -1.99 -6.22 4.28
C LEU A 61 -2.74 -5.72 3.06
N VAL A 62 -2.07 -5.77 1.91
CA VAL A 62 -2.72 -5.54 0.63
C VAL A 62 -2.40 -6.71 -0.27
N GLU A 63 -3.43 -7.33 -0.82
CA GLU A 63 -3.27 -8.45 -1.74
C GLU A 63 -3.76 -8.06 -3.12
N ALA A 64 -2.90 -8.21 -4.12
CA ALA A 64 -3.21 -7.81 -5.48
C ALA A 64 -3.52 -9.03 -6.35
N GLU A 65 -4.40 -8.82 -7.29
CA GLU A 65 -4.78 -9.84 -8.26
C GLU A 65 -5.04 -9.14 -9.59
N VAL A 66 -4.41 -9.62 -10.64
CA VAL A 66 -4.66 -9.10 -11.98
C VAL A 66 -5.97 -9.69 -12.47
N LEU A 67 -6.88 -8.82 -12.90
CA LEU A 67 -8.19 -9.27 -13.36
C LEU A 67 -8.13 -9.64 -14.83
N PRO A 68 -8.77 -10.74 -15.23
CA PRO A 68 -8.75 -11.13 -16.62
C PRO A 68 -9.45 -10.11 -17.51
N ASP A 69 -9.06 -10.08 -18.76
CA ASP A 69 -9.71 -9.23 -19.75
C ASP A 69 -11.19 -9.57 -19.80
N GLY A 70 -12.00 -8.54 -19.83
CA GLY A 70 -13.44 -8.71 -19.92
C GLY A 70 -14.15 -8.92 -18.61
N SER A 71 -13.41 -9.11 -17.52
CA SER A 71 -14.04 -9.30 -16.21
C SER A 71 -14.51 -7.98 -15.60
N VAL A 72 -14.02 -6.85 -16.13
CA VAL A 72 -14.40 -5.52 -15.65
C VAL A 72 -14.79 -4.70 -16.87
N LYS A 73 -15.88 -3.93 -16.73
CA LYS A 73 -16.30 -3.05 -17.81
C LYS A 73 -15.26 -1.97 -17.99
N ARG A 74 -14.76 -1.82 -19.22
CA ARG A 74 -13.75 -0.83 -19.50
C ARG A 74 -14.36 0.56 -19.59
N ASP A 75 -13.65 1.51 -19.03
CA ASP A 75 -14.03 2.91 -19.10
C ASP A 75 -13.10 3.57 -20.12
N PRO A 76 -13.62 4.22 -21.17
CA PRO A 76 -12.76 4.89 -22.13
C PRO A 76 -11.83 5.91 -21.51
N ALA A 77 -12.19 6.47 -20.35
CA ALA A 77 -11.34 7.42 -19.67
C ALA A 77 -10.08 6.77 -19.08
N ASP A 78 -10.02 5.45 -19.02
CA ASP A 78 -8.88 4.75 -18.45
C ASP A 78 -7.79 4.46 -19.48
N ALA A 79 -7.81 5.13 -20.62
CA ALA A 79 -6.77 4.88 -21.63
C ALA A 79 -6.43 6.19 -22.31
N GLU A 80 -5.15 6.41 -22.53
CA GLU A 80 -4.68 7.60 -23.23
C GLU A 80 -4.08 7.31 -24.57
N GLY A 81 -4.00 6.09 -24.95
CA GLY A 81 -3.38 5.73 -26.21
C GLY A 81 -4.02 4.50 -26.78
N THR A 82 -3.23 3.75 -27.54
CA THR A 82 -3.72 2.53 -28.16
C THR A 82 -3.65 1.34 -27.23
N GLN A 83 -2.92 1.47 -26.10
CA GLN A 83 -2.77 0.35 -25.18
C GLN A 83 -3.97 0.30 -24.25
N PRO A 84 -4.57 -0.87 -24.08
CA PRO A 84 -5.69 -0.99 -23.15
C PRO A 84 -5.20 -0.92 -21.71
N ALA A 85 -6.07 -0.45 -20.85
CA ALA A 85 -5.77 -0.41 -19.42
C ALA A 85 -5.76 -1.81 -18.83
N THR A 86 -4.97 -1.97 -17.76
CA THR A 86 -4.95 -3.21 -16.97
C THR A 86 -5.74 -2.96 -15.70
N TYR A 87 -6.60 -3.88 -15.36
CA TYR A 87 -7.45 -3.78 -14.18
C TYR A 87 -7.01 -4.80 -13.15
N GLU A 88 -6.86 -4.35 -11.91
CA GLU A 88 -6.43 -5.22 -10.82
C GLU A 88 -7.32 -5.03 -9.61
N ASN A 89 -7.46 -6.08 -8.85
CA ASN A 89 -8.22 -6.05 -7.61
C ASN A 89 -7.20 -6.08 -6.46
N TRP A 90 -7.18 -5.03 -5.67
CA TRP A 90 -6.27 -4.94 -4.53
C TRP A 90 -7.13 -4.95 -3.26
N VAL A 91 -7.06 -6.03 -2.50
CA VAL A 91 -7.83 -6.15 -1.27
C VAL A 91 -6.98 -5.65 -0.12
N ALA A 92 -7.45 -4.62 0.54
CA ALA A 92 -6.74 -4.05 1.69
C ALA A 92 -7.39 -4.52 2.97
N THR A 93 -6.57 -5.00 3.89
CA THR A 93 -7.00 -5.39 5.23
C THR A 93 -6.54 -4.30 6.18
N TYR A 94 -7.48 -3.69 6.87
CA TYR A 94 -7.21 -2.58 7.77
C TYR A 94 -8.24 -2.55 8.88
N CYS A 95 -7.79 -2.26 10.08
CA CYS A 95 -8.66 -2.10 11.24
C CYS A 95 -9.71 -3.20 11.36
N GLY A 96 -9.26 -4.44 11.17
CA GLY A 96 -10.14 -5.60 11.34
C GLY A 96 -11.11 -5.87 10.22
N THR A 97 -10.95 -5.18 9.08
CA THR A 97 -11.86 -5.39 7.96
C THR A 97 -11.06 -5.48 6.67
N SER A 98 -11.66 -6.02 5.63
CA SER A 98 -11.02 -6.14 4.33
C SER A 98 -11.96 -5.60 3.27
N LYS A 99 -11.43 -4.78 2.35
CA LYS A 99 -12.23 -4.23 1.27
C LYS A 99 -11.47 -4.29 -0.05
N PRO A 100 -12.16 -4.59 -1.13
CA PRO A 100 -11.54 -4.62 -2.45
C PRO A 100 -11.50 -3.23 -3.06
N PHE A 101 -10.37 -2.92 -3.69
CA PHE A 101 -10.21 -1.70 -4.46
C PHE A 101 -9.87 -2.08 -5.89
N LEU A 102 -10.45 -1.34 -6.82
CA LEU A 102 -10.10 -1.49 -8.22
C LEU A 102 -8.93 -0.56 -8.52
N VAL A 103 -7.84 -1.11 -8.98
CA VAL A 103 -6.67 -0.32 -9.36
C VAL A 103 -6.51 -0.47 -10.85
N VAL A 104 -6.46 0.65 -11.56
CA VAL A 104 -6.41 0.67 -13.00
C VAL A 104 -5.11 1.31 -13.42
N PHE A 105 -4.39 0.65 -14.32
CA PHE A 105 -3.13 1.16 -14.84
C PHE A 105 -3.24 1.36 -16.33
N TRP A 106 -2.69 2.46 -16.84
CA TRP A 106 -2.62 2.68 -18.28
C TRP A 106 -1.37 3.47 -18.62
N ALA A 107 -0.91 3.31 -19.85
CA ALA A 107 0.27 4.02 -20.32
C ALA A 107 -0.10 5.47 -20.60
N SER A 108 0.73 6.39 -20.09
CA SER A 108 0.54 7.80 -20.36
C SER A 108 1.08 8.15 -21.73
N LYS A 109 0.45 9.09 -22.41
CA LYS A 109 0.96 9.60 -23.69
C LYS A 109 2.34 10.22 -23.55
N GLU A 110 2.65 10.69 -22.36
CA GLU A 110 3.91 11.37 -22.11
C GLU A 110 4.97 10.46 -21.53
N GLY A 111 4.68 9.17 -21.47
CA GLY A 111 5.57 8.20 -20.90
C GLY A 111 5.16 7.84 -19.48
N GLY A 112 5.63 6.71 -19.04
CA GLY A 112 5.29 6.23 -17.71
C GLY A 112 3.91 5.61 -17.64
N THR A 113 3.53 5.25 -16.43
CA THR A 113 2.26 4.59 -16.17
C THR A 113 1.42 5.45 -15.24
N MET A 114 0.17 5.64 -15.62
CA MET A 114 -0.81 6.32 -14.78
C MET A 114 -1.65 5.29 -14.06
N PHE A 115 -2.24 5.70 -12.95
CA PHE A 115 -3.14 4.79 -12.25
C PHE A 115 -4.26 5.57 -11.57
N ARG A 116 -5.34 4.86 -11.28
CA ARG A 116 -6.37 5.37 -10.40
C ARG A 116 -6.86 4.24 -9.51
N ILE A 117 -7.43 4.62 -8.38
CA ILE A 117 -7.94 3.68 -7.40
C ILE A 117 -9.40 4.01 -7.15
N ALA A 118 -10.24 3.00 -7.13
CA ALA A 118 -11.65 3.16 -6.82
C ALA A 118 -12.09 2.05 -5.89
N LEU A 119 -13.00 2.36 -4.99
CA LEU A 119 -13.56 1.35 -4.12
C LEU A 119 -14.48 0.46 -4.95
N ARG A 120 -14.23 -0.82 -4.90
CA ARG A 120 -15.08 -1.76 -5.65
C ARG A 120 -16.36 -2.01 -4.88
N PRO A 121 -17.51 -1.99 -5.57
CA PRO A 121 -18.74 -2.33 -4.87
C PRO A 121 -18.73 -3.79 -4.47
N ALA A 122 -19.42 -4.07 -3.39
CA ALA A 122 -19.57 -5.43 -2.94
C ALA A 122 -20.27 -6.24 -4.02
N LYS A 123 -19.80 -7.46 -4.19
CA LYS A 123 -20.41 -8.35 -5.15
C LYS A 123 -21.73 -8.85 -4.59
N LYS A 124 -22.69 -8.91 -5.41
CA LYS A 124 -23.99 -9.41 -4.97
C LYS A 124 -24.23 -10.81 -5.40
#